data_88352f9232d361b2f3c98ff4d5a724fe
#
_entry.id   88352f9232d361b2f3c98ff4d5a724fe
#
_cell.length_a   1.000
_cell.length_b   1.000
_cell.length_c   1.000
_cell.angle_alpha   90.00
_cell.angle_beta   90.00
_cell.angle_gamma   90.00
#
_symmetry.space_group_name_H-M   'P 1'
#
loop_
_entity.id
_entity.type
_entity.pdbx_description
1 polymer ?
#
loop_
_entity_poly.entity_id
_entity_poly.type
_entity_poly.pdbx_seq_one_letter_code
_entity_poly.pdbx_strand_id
1 'polypeptide(L)'
;MKAKQYLETQLAGMWHLQEASLSAITDEIVMRVPSGTVSPIGVIWLHFLGSQDYYLEFLTGTPKIWKSEGWDKRFGVEETPGFGADWSTYNQLKIPVELLREYDQALHAFTQRVLDSTDDNTLDEPVQFFTDHDTKADIWALYVDHTMHHCGEISALKGVFGGKGLPF
;
A
#
# COMPACT_ATOMS: atom_id res chain seq x y z
N MET A 1 5.36 -21.47 16.82
CA MET A 1 4.44 -20.73 15.92
C MET A 1 4.90 -21.07 14.51
N LYS A 2 3.97 -21.38 13.61
CA LYS A 2 4.27 -21.62 12.20
C LYS A 2 4.49 -20.31 11.46
N ALA A 3 5.21 -20.32 10.33
CA ALA A 3 5.51 -19.12 9.55
C ALA A 3 4.23 -18.41 9.08
N LYS A 4 3.25 -19.15 8.57
CA LYS A 4 1.94 -18.59 8.18
C LYS A 4 1.24 -17.89 9.35
N GLN A 5 1.22 -18.47 10.54
CA GLN A 5 0.59 -17.83 11.72
C GLN A 5 1.30 -16.51 12.10
N TYR A 6 2.61 -16.47 11.94
CA TYR A 6 3.36 -15.23 12.16
C TYR A 6 2.97 -14.17 11.11
N LEU A 7 2.92 -14.54 9.83
CA LEU A 7 2.48 -13.65 8.75
C LEU A 7 1.06 -13.11 8.99
N GLU A 8 0.11 -13.97 9.34
CA GLU A 8 -1.26 -13.55 9.69
C GLU A 8 -1.28 -12.51 10.82
N THR A 9 -0.44 -12.70 11.84
CA THR A 9 -0.32 -11.75 12.95
C THR A 9 0.27 -10.42 12.48
N GLN A 10 1.29 -10.45 11.61
CA GLN A 10 1.90 -9.23 11.07
C GLN A 10 0.94 -8.45 10.17
N LEU A 11 0.21 -9.13 9.30
CA LEU A 11 -0.80 -8.50 8.44
C LEU A 11 -1.95 -7.89 9.25
N ALA A 12 -2.44 -8.58 10.27
CA ALA A 12 -3.48 -8.04 11.14
C ALA A 12 -3.01 -6.75 11.87
N GLY A 13 -1.77 -6.74 12.36
CA GLY A 13 -1.16 -5.55 12.98
C GLY A 13 -0.98 -4.40 11.99
N MET A 14 -0.50 -4.71 10.79
CA MET A 14 -0.35 -3.75 9.69
C MET A 14 -1.69 -3.12 9.30
N TRP A 15 -2.75 -3.92 9.07
CA TRP A 15 -4.07 -3.40 8.71
C TRP A 15 -4.66 -2.51 9.81
N HIS A 16 -4.48 -2.89 11.09
CA HIS A 16 -4.90 -2.06 12.20
C HIS A 16 -4.19 -0.70 12.19
N LEU A 17 -2.87 -0.69 11.97
CA LEU A 17 -2.09 0.54 11.86
C LEU A 17 -2.48 1.37 10.63
N GLN A 18 -2.69 0.72 9.48
CA GLN A 18 -3.13 1.36 8.24
C GLN A 18 -4.47 2.07 8.44
N GLU A 19 -5.48 1.39 8.98
CA GLU A 19 -6.78 2.00 9.28
C GLU A 19 -6.65 3.20 10.24
N ALA A 20 -5.86 3.06 11.31
CA ALA A 20 -5.61 4.15 12.26
C ALA A 20 -4.90 5.35 11.58
N SER A 21 -3.94 5.10 10.71
CA SER A 21 -3.19 6.13 9.98
C SER A 21 -4.06 6.86 8.97
N LEU A 22 -4.94 6.14 8.28
CA LEU A 22 -5.83 6.67 7.24
C LEU A 22 -7.13 7.26 7.80
N SER A 23 -7.41 7.04 9.10
CA SER A 23 -8.59 7.63 9.75
C SER A 23 -8.53 9.15 9.75
N ALA A 24 -9.71 9.80 9.67
CA ALA A 24 -9.88 11.25 9.69
C ALA A 24 -9.13 12.03 8.55
N ILE A 25 -8.66 11.35 7.51
CA ILE A 25 -8.22 12.02 6.30
C ILE A 25 -9.46 12.48 5.52
N THR A 26 -9.48 13.74 5.13
CA THR A 26 -10.59 14.38 4.38
C THR A 26 -10.12 14.83 3.00
N ASP A 27 -11.06 15.10 2.10
CA ASP A 27 -10.75 15.67 0.77
C ASP A 27 -10.03 17.02 0.83
N GLU A 28 -10.16 17.74 1.95
CA GLU A 28 -9.46 19.01 2.18
C GLU A 28 -7.94 18.82 2.34
N ILE A 29 -7.52 17.73 3.02
CA ILE A 29 -6.11 17.51 3.36
C ILE A 29 -5.43 16.46 2.51
N VAL A 30 -6.17 15.55 1.86
CA VAL A 30 -5.60 14.39 1.15
C VAL A 30 -4.64 14.81 0.04
N MET A 31 -4.97 15.85 -0.72
CA MET A 31 -4.12 16.37 -1.81
C MET A 31 -3.46 17.71 -1.47
N ARG A 32 -3.50 18.11 -0.19
CA ARG A 32 -2.80 19.33 0.26
C ARG A 32 -1.30 19.12 0.15
N VAL A 33 -0.64 19.98 -0.63
CA VAL A 33 0.81 19.93 -0.81
C VAL A 33 1.48 20.45 0.48
N PRO A 34 2.31 19.62 1.15
CA PRO A 34 3.04 20.07 2.33
C PRO A 34 4.17 21.03 1.95
N SER A 35 4.74 21.72 2.95
CA SER A 35 5.98 22.46 2.75
C SER A 35 7.17 21.50 2.56
N GLY A 36 8.14 21.89 1.74
CA GLY A 36 9.34 21.08 1.47
C GLY A 36 9.16 20.14 0.28
N THR A 37 9.77 18.95 0.35
CA THR A 37 9.86 17.99 -0.75
C THR A 37 8.96 16.76 -0.57
N VAL A 38 8.19 16.69 0.51
CA VAL A 38 7.29 15.57 0.80
C VAL A 38 6.06 15.65 -0.09
N SER A 39 5.60 14.52 -0.58
CA SER A 39 4.40 14.40 -1.40
C SER A 39 3.11 14.55 -0.57
N PRO A 40 1.98 14.94 -1.17
CA PRO A 40 0.67 14.91 -0.51
C PRO A 40 0.31 13.53 0.02
N ILE A 41 -0.50 13.48 1.07
CA ILE A 41 -1.00 12.24 1.68
C ILE A 41 -1.59 11.29 0.62
N GLY A 42 -2.41 11.80 -0.29
CA GLY A 42 -3.05 10.99 -1.33
C GLY A 42 -2.09 10.39 -2.33
N VAL A 43 -0.97 11.05 -2.61
CA VAL A 43 0.09 10.51 -3.48
C VAL A 43 0.84 9.38 -2.75
N ILE A 44 1.17 9.57 -1.47
CA ILE A 44 1.82 8.54 -0.65
C ILE A 44 0.88 7.34 -0.47
N TRP A 45 -0.40 7.59 -0.22
CA TRP A 45 -1.42 6.54 -0.10
C TRP A 45 -1.54 5.74 -1.40
N LEU A 46 -1.68 6.41 -2.55
CA LEU A 46 -1.73 5.74 -3.85
C LEU A 46 -0.44 4.96 -4.15
N HIS A 47 0.72 5.46 -3.72
CA HIS A 47 1.99 4.76 -3.88
C HIS A 47 2.02 3.43 -3.12
N PHE A 48 1.70 3.42 -1.83
CA PHE A 48 1.78 2.16 -1.09
C PHE A 48 0.70 1.17 -1.53
N LEU A 49 -0.50 1.62 -1.92
CA LEU A 49 -1.51 0.74 -2.52
C LEU A 49 -1.01 0.13 -3.84
N GLY A 50 -0.40 0.93 -4.71
CA GLY A 50 0.22 0.45 -5.94
C GLY A 50 1.36 -0.54 -5.70
N SER A 51 2.12 -0.35 -4.61
CA SER A 51 3.16 -1.28 -4.20
C SER A 51 2.58 -2.59 -3.65
N GLN A 52 1.51 -2.54 -2.88
CA GLN A 52 0.78 -3.73 -2.43
C GLN A 52 0.30 -4.56 -3.63
N ASP A 53 -0.31 -3.91 -4.63
CA ASP A 53 -0.77 -4.57 -5.87
C ASP A 53 0.41 -5.21 -6.65
N TYR A 54 1.54 -4.51 -6.70
CA TYR A 54 2.77 -5.00 -7.31
C TYR A 54 3.33 -6.24 -6.59
N TYR A 55 3.36 -6.24 -5.27
CA TYR A 55 3.80 -7.41 -4.49
C TYR A 55 2.88 -8.61 -4.68
N LEU A 56 1.56 -8.37 -4.75
CA LEU A 56 0.58 -9.43 -5.02
C LEU A 56 0.75 -10.06 -6.41
N GLU A 57 1.17 -9.30 -7.41
CA GLU A 57 1.53 -9.82 -8.73
C GLU A 57 2.68 -10.84 -8.62
N PHE A 58 3.74 -10.55 -7.84
CA PHE A 58 4.84 -11.50 -7.62
C PHE A 58 4.42 -12.73 -6.80
N LEU A 59 3.57 -12.55 -5.81
CA LEU A 59 3.08 -13.67 -4.98
C LEU A 59 2.20 -14.65 -5.77
N THR A 60 1.44 -14.16 -6.75
CA THR A 60 0.42 -14.93 -7.46
C THR A 60 0.76 -15.26 -8.90
N GLY A 61 1.63 -14.49 -9.55
CA GLY A 61 1.85 -14.51 -10.99
C GLY A 61 0.68 -13.92 -11.80
N THR A 62 -0.33 -13.31 -11.15
CA THR A 62 -1.46 -12.66 -11.83
C THR A 62 -1.21 -11.16 -11.98
N PRO A 63 -1.63 -10.54 -13.10
CA PRO A 63 -1.45 -9.10 -13.29
C PRO A 63 -2.13 -8.27 -12.20
N LYS A 64 -1.55 -7.10 -11.91
CA LYS A 64 -2.09 -6.11 -10.98
C LYS A 64 -3.58 -5.83 -11.25
N ILE A 65 -4.37 -5.69 -10.17
CA ILE A 65 -5.77 -5.29 -10.29
C ILE A 65 -5.91 -3.83 -10.77
N TRP A 66 -4.86 -3.02 -10.63
CA TRP A 66 -4.79 -1.66 -11.17
C TRP A 66 -5.26 -1.57 -12.62
N LYS A 67 -4.74 -2.45 -13.47
CA LYS A 67 -5.12 -2.51 -14.89
C LYS A 67 -6.32 -3.42 -15.15
N SER A 68 -6.34 -4.61 -14.55
CA SER A 68 -7.34 -5.64 -14.85
C SER A 68 -8.75 -5.26 -14.38
N GLU A 69 -8.87 -4.43 -13.32
CA GLU A 69 -10.15 -3.93 -12.82
C GLU A 69 -10.43 -2.45 -13.19
N GLY A 70 -9.54 -1.83 -13.98
CA GLY A 70 -9.75 -0.48 -14.53
C GLY A 70 -9.55 0.65 -13.53
N TRP A 71 -8.78 0.44 -12.46
CA TRP A 71 -8.46 1.50 -11.49
C TRP A 71 -7.68 2.64 -12.13
N ASP A 72 -6.79 2.35 -13.08
CA ASP A 72 -6.07 3.35 -13.88
C ASP A 72 -7.00 4.39 -14.52
N LYS A 73 -8.12 3.94 -15.05
CA LYS A 73 -9.12 4.83 -15.68
C LYS A 73 -9.87 5.65 -14.64
N ARG A 74 -10.18 5.06 -13.49
CA ARG A 74 -10.89 5.74 -12.40
C ARG A 74 -10.03 6.83 -11.76
N PHE A 75 -8.73 6.58 -11.58
CA PHE A 75 -7.77 7.58 -11.08
C PHE A 75 -7.30 8.55 -12.16
N GLY A 76 -7.49 8.23 -13.44
CA GLY A 76 -7.04 9.05 -14.56
C GLY A 76 -5.53 9.07 -14.75
N VAL A 77 -4.81 8.06 -14.25
CA VAL A 77 -3.36 7.91 -14.39
C VAL A 77 -3.00 6.49 -14.83
N GLU A 78 -2.03 6.38 -15.70
CA GLU A 78 -1.66 5.09 -16.26
C GLU A 78 -1.03 4.15 -15.23
N GLU A 79 -0.14 4.67 -14.40
CA GLU A 79 0.54 3.92 -13.34
C GLU A 79 0.43 4.65 -12.00
N THR A 80 0.53 3.90 -10.91
CA THR A 80 0.66 4.46 -9.56
C THR A 80 2.05 5.08 -9.36
N PRO A 81 2.26 6.02 -8.40
CA PRO A 81 3.58 6.52 -8.08
C PRO A 81 4.51 5.37 -7.70
N GLY A 82 5.51 5.08 -8.52
CA GLY A 82 6.42 3.94 -8.35
C GLY A 82 7.81 4.35 -7.88
N PHE A 83 8.67 3.35 -7.65
CA PHE A 83 10.07 3.56 -7.32
C PHE A 83 10.79 4.25 -8.48
N GLY A 84 11.55 5.32 -8.18
CA GLY A 84 12.31 6.09 -9.19
C GLY A 84 11.47 7.02 -10.06
N ALA A 85 10.14 7.06 -9.89
CA ALA A 85 9.29 8.01 -10.61
C ALA A 85 9.36 9.42 -9.98
N ASP A 86 9.11 10.45 -10.79
CA ASP A 86 8.91 11.81 -10.30
C ASP A 86 7.47 11.95 -9.78
N TRP A 87 7.32 11.84 -8.45
CA TRP A 87 6.02 11.91 -7.80
C TRP A 87 5.40 13.31 -7.85
N SER A 88 6.17 14.35 -8.15
CA SER A 88 5.64 15.71 -8.26
C SER A 88 4.58 15.84 -9.36
N THR A 89 4.63 14.97 -10.38
CA THR A 89 3.64 14.88 -11.45
C THR A 89 2.24 14.49 -10.96
N TYR A 90 2.16 13.82 -9.79
CA TYR A 90 0.89 13.43 -9.17
C TYR A 90 0.29 14.51 -8.26
N ASN A 91 1.06 15.56 -7.90
CA ASN A 91 0.60 16.61 -6.98
C ASN A 91 -0.59 17.41 -7.53
N GLN A 92 -0.82 17.38 -8.84
CA GLN A 92 -1.92 18.09 -9.50
C GLN A 92 -3.20 17.26 -9.61
N LEU A 93 -3.15 15.97 -9.24
CA LEU A 93 -4.31 15.11 -9.27
C LEU A 93 -5.36 15.55 -8.25
N LYS A 94 -6.61 15.31 -8.58
CA LYS A 94 -7.73 15.46 -7.66
C LYS A 94 -8.23 14.08 -7.29
N ILE A 95 -7.65 13.50 -6.26
CA ILE A 95 -7.97 12.16 -5.80
C ILE A 95 -8.91 12.26 -4.60
N PRO A 96 -10.19 11.88 -4.73
CA PRO A 96 -11.10 11.82 -3.59
C PRO A 96 -10.65 10.73 -2.60
N VAL A 97 -10.82 10.97 -1.31
CA VAL A 97 -10.53 9.98 -0.26
C VAL A 97 -11.30 8.68 -0.50
N GLU A 98 -12.54 8.78 -0.93
CA GLU A 98 -13.39 7.61 -1.20
C GLU A 98 -12.81 6.71 -2.29
N LEU A 99 -12.26 7.27 -3.35
CA LEU A 99 -11.64 6.48 -4.43
C LEU A 99 -10.40 5.71 -3.93
N LEU A 100 -9.60 6.32 -3.06
CA LEU A 100 -8.47 5.64 -2.40
C LEU A 100 -8.95 4.50 -1.50
N ARG A 101 -10.04 4.73 -0.73
CA ARG A 101 -10.63 3.71 0.14
C ARG A 101 -11.21 2.53 -0.64
N GLU A 102 -11.87 2.79 -1.76
CA GLU A 102 -12.40 1.72 -2.61
C GLU A 102 -11.28 0.83 -3.18
N TYR A 103 -10.19 1.43 -3.64
CA TYR A 103 -9.03 0.68 -4.13
C TYR A 103 -8.34 -0.10 -3.00
N ASP A 104 -8.19 0.51 -1.82
CA ASP A 104 -7.67 -0.12 -0.61
C ASP A 104 -8.51 -1.36 -0.22
N GLN A 105 -9.83 -1.26 -0.22
CA GLN A 105 -10.74 -2.38 0.06
C GLN A 105 -10.62 -3.50 -0.97
N ALA A 106 -10.47 -3.18 -2.26
CA ALA A 106 -10.26 -4.17 -3.30
C ALA A 106 -8.94 -4.93 -3.10
N LEU A 107 -7.86 -4.19 -2.78
CA LEU A 107 -6.56 -4.79 -2.45
C LEU A 107 -6.60 -5.63 -1.19
N HIS A 108 -7.26 -5.16 -0.12
CA HIS A 108 -7.43 -5.94 1.10
C HIS A 108 -8.14 -7.26 0.81
N ALA A 109 -9.24 -7.23 0.05
CA ALA A 109 -9.96 -8.45 -0.34
C ALA A 109 -9.09 -9.39 -1.21
N PHE A 110 -8.26 -8.85 -2.08
CA PHE A 110 -7.32 -9.64 -2.87
C PHE A 110 -6.21 -10.23 -1.99
N THR A 111 -5.61 -9.44 -1.12
CA THR A 111 -4.60 -9.90 -0.15
C THR A 111 -5.12 -11.03 0.72
N GLN A 112 -6.35 -10.93 1.21
CA GLN A 112 -6.96 -11.98 2.03
C GLN A 112 -7.09 -13.29 1.25
N ARG A 113 -7.52 -13.25 -0.02
CA ARG A 113 -7.60 -14.48 -0.86
C ARG A 113 -6.22 -15.12 -1.08
N VAL A 114 -5.18 -14.29 -1.29
CA VAL A 114 -3.80 -14.79 -1.45
C VAL A 114 -3.30 -15.41 -0.14
N LEU A 115 -3.54 -14.75 0.99
CA LEU A 115 -3.16 -15.26 2.31
C LEU A 115 -3.87 -16.58 2.64
N ASP A 116 -5.15 -16.71 2.32
CA ASP A 116 -5.92 -17.94 2.55
C ASP A 116 -5.33 -19.13 1.78
N SER A 117 -4.79 -18.90 0.58
CA SER A 117 -4.14 -19.91 -0.26
C SER A 117 -2.66 -20.16 0.07
N THR A 118 -2.05 -19.31 0.91
CA THR A 118 -0.65 -19.43 1.33
C THR A 118 -0.51 -20.45 2.46
N ASP A 119 0.51 -21.30 2.41
CA ASP A 119 0.94 -22.18 3.51
C ASP A 119 2.44 -22.04 3.77
N ASP A 120 2.97 -22.77 4.76
CA ASP A 120 4.39 -22.68 5.13
C ASP A 120 5.31 -23.11 3.95
N ASN A 121 4.89 -24.03 3.08
CA ASN A 121 5.71 -24.45 1.93
C ASN A 121 5.67 -23.38 0.83
N THR A 122 4.51 -22.76 0.61
CA THR A 122 4.35 -21.66 -0.35
C THR A 122 5.25 -20.47 0.01
N LEU A 123 5.46 -20.21 1.30
CA LEU A 123 6.34 -19.13 1.75
C LEU A 123 7.80 -19.34 1.35
N ASP A 124 8.26 -20.58 1.29
CA ASP A 124 9.63 -20.93 0.90
C ASP A 124 9.84 -21.00 -0.63
N GLU A 125 8.78 -20.82 -1.43
CA GLU A 125 8.89 -20.84 -2.88
C GLU A 125 9.74 -19.68 -3.40
N PRO A 126 10.73 -19.92 -4.29
CA PRO A 126 11.57 -18.87 -4.83
C PRO A 126 10.80 -17.93 -5.74
N VAL A 127 11.13 -16.66 -5.68
CA VAL A 127 10.60 -15.60 -6.54
C VAL A 127 11.76 -14.77 -7.04
N GLN A 128 11.84 -14.52 -8.34
CA GLN A 128 12.83 -13.58 -8.87
C GLN A 128 12.30 -12.15 -8.69
N PHE A 129 12.82 -11.44 -7.70
CA PHE A 129 12.42 -10.07 -7.39
C PHE A 129 13.64 -9.13 -7.37
N PHE A 130 14.26 -8.89 -6.22
CA PHE A 130 15.51 -8.10 -6.15
C PHE A 130 16.75 -8.97 -6.35
N THR A 131 16.73 -10.21 -5.89
CA THR A 131 17.82 -11.17 -5.98
C THR A 131 17.34 -12.50 -6.52
N ASP A 132 18.27 -13.37 -6.92
CA ASP A 132 17.98 -14.76 -7.34
C ASP A 132 17.64 -15.68 -6.15
N HIS A 133 17.66 -15.16 -4.93
CA HIS A 133 17.45 -15.91 -3.68
C HIS A 133 16.20 -15.48 -2.91
N ASP A 134 15.42 -14.52 -3.46
CA ASP A 134 14.20 -14.08 -2.81
C ASP A 134 13.13 -15.18 -2.81
N THR A 135 12.37 -15.23 -1.74
CA THR A 135 11.23 -16.13 -1.56
C THR A 135 9.92 -15.37 -1.47
N LYS A 136 8.79 -16.07 -1.52
CA LYS A 136 7.49 -15.43 -1.28
C LYS A 136 7.39 -14.85 0.15
N ALA A 137 8.11 -15.43 1.13
CA ALA A 137 8.20 -14.85 2.47
C ALA A 137 8.85 -13.46 2.46
N ASP A 138 9.88 -13.24 1.64
CA ASP A 138 10.55 -11.95 1.51
C ASP A 138 9.61 -10.91 0.89
N ILE A 139 8.79 -11.29 -0.10
CA ILE A 139 7.76 -10.40 -0.69
C ILE A 139 6.70 -10.03 0.36
N TRP A 140 6.23 -10.98 1.17
CA TRP A 140 5.30 -10.69 2.26
C TRP A 140 5.91 -9.77 3.32
N ALA A 141 7.18 -9.95 3.66
CA ALA A 141 7.88 -9.06 4.57
C ALA A 141 7.95 -7.63 4.03
N LEU A 142 8.28 -7.47 2.75
CA LEU A 142 8.26 -6.17 2.07
C LEU A 142 6.85 -5.55 2.02
N TYR A 143 5.83 -6.35 1.76
CA TYR A 143 4.43 -5.90 1.77
C TYR A 143 4.07 -5.24 3.11
N VAL A 144 4.39 -5.90 4.22
CA VAL A 144 4.12 -5.39 5.57
C VAL A 144 4.97 -4.16 5.88
N ASP A 145 6.29 -4.28 5.72
CA ASP A 145 7.26 -3.25 6.08
C ASP A 145 7.03 -1.94 5.32
N HIS A 146 6.91 -2.02 4.01
CA HIS A 146 6.67 -0.88 3.14
C HIS A 146 5.36 -0.15 3.47
N THR A 147 4.27 -0.90 3.71
CA THR A 147 2.99 -0.31 4.11
C THR A 147 3.12 0.41 5.45
N MET A 148 3.76 -0.19 6.44
CA MET A 148 3.94 0.41 7.77
C MET A 148 4.79 1.68 7.73
N HIS A 149 5.84 1.74 6.91
CA HIS A 149 6.65 2.94 6.70
C HIS A 149 5.81 4.11 6.20
N HIS A 150 5.00 3.90 5.17
CA HIS A 150 4.14 4.95 4.61
C HIS A 150 2.97 5.32 5.53
N CYS A 151 2.45 4.40 6.33
CA CYS A 151 1.49 4.71 7.39
C CYS A 151 2.08 5.69 8.42
N GLY A 152 3.35 5.51 8.79
CA GLY A 152 4.06 6.44 9.66
C GLY A 152 4.24 7.82 9.03
N GLU A 153 4.60 7.88 7.74
CA GLU A 153 4.75 9.11 6.98
C GLU A 153 3.43 9.89 6.88
N ILE A 154 2.33 9.20 6.52
CA ILE A 154 0.99 9.79 6.47
C ILE A 154 0.56 10.31 7.84
N SER A 155 0.83 9.55 8.90
CA SER A 155 0.50 9.96 10.27
C SER A 155 1.25 11.22 10.70
N ALA A 156 2.53 11.34 10.32
CA ALA A 156 3.32 12.55 10.55
C ALA A 156 2.74 13.74 9.79
N LEU A 157 2.36 13.57 8.52
CA LEU A 157 1.75 14.63 7.72
C LEU A 157 0.38 15.06 8.25
N LYS A 158 -0.44 14.15 8.75
CA LYS A 158 -1.69 14.50 9.46
C LYS A 158 -1.40 15.45 10.63
N GLY A 159 -0.36 15.16 11.40
CA GLY A 159 0.07 16.04 12.49
C GLY A 159 0.49 17.43 12.01
N VAL A 160 1.26 17.49 10.90
CA VAL A 160 1.66 18.78 10.27
C VAL A 160 0.44 19.60 9.82
N PHE A 161 -0.63 18.94 9.38
CA PHE A 161 -1.87 19.60 8.96
C PHE A 161 -2.84 19.92 10.12
N GLY A 162 -2.44 19.69 11.36
CA GLY A 162 -3.22 20.01 12.56
C GLY A 162 -4.16 18.88 13.01
N GLY A 163 -4.11 17.72 12.38
CA GLY A 163 -4.82 16.52 12.80
C GLY A 163 -4.07 15.74 13.87
N LYS A 164 -4.71 14.70 14.41
CA LYS A 164 -4.03 13.75 15.28
C LYS A 164 -3.26 12.74 14.40
N GLY A 165 -1.97 12.54 14.69
CA GLY A 165 -1.15 11.51 14.06
C GLY A 165 -1.61 10.09 14.42
N LEU A 166 -0.67 9.22 14.80
CA LEU A 166 -1.01 7.88 15.33
C LEU A 166 -1.80 7.98 16.64
N PRO A 167 -2.71 7.03 16.91
CA PRO A 167 -3.65 7.12 18.03
C PRO A 167 -3.04 6.89 19.42
N PHE A 168 -1.76 6.63 19.52
CA PHE A 168 -1.02 6.37 20.78
C PHE A 168 0.07 7.38 21.03
#